data_b34da3933abfbbc67cfaddd0dfb3a463
#
_entry.id   b34da3933abfbbc67cfaddd0dfb3a463
#
_cell.length_a   1.000
_cell.length_b   1.000
_cell.length_c   1.000
_cell.angle_alpha   90.00
_cell.angle_beta   90.00
_cell.angle_gamma   90.00
#
_symmetry.space_group_name_H-M   'P 1'
#
loop_
_entity.id
_entity.type
_entity.pdbx_description
1 polymer ?
#
loop_
_entity_poly.entity_id
_entity_poly.type
_entity_poly.pdbx_seq_one_letter_code
_entity_poly.pdbx_strand_id
1 'polypeptide(L)'
;MAIFAFFTSLFGGNKVKSISYSDLKYGTEERQVLDLYVPTSAKGKSCGLVLFIHGGAWISGDKSSCSKDILKKTCEGMGVAAATMNYRYVSDSVDVFDIMDDIDSALKAIRIKGNESNININRVMLIGYSAGAHLSLLYGYSHVTSAPMRIACIVSNCGPTNLADSGFYSASSTLGSQDFVYDLMSKACGYKFNKSNFGKASAALAKASPLTYVTTSCPPTIITHGQKDTTVPYSNAVILAAALEALGVKHDFIAYPNSDHNLSNDPECQKKADSLINDYALSYVVK
;
A
#
# COMPACT_ATOMS: atom_id res chain seq x y z
N MET A 1 -4.71 13.83 -8.71
CA MET A 1 -3.29 13.46 -8.75
C MET A 1 -3.16 12.02 -9.23
N ALA A 2 -2.51 11.76 -10.37
CA ALA A 2 -2.59 10.47 -11.08
C ALA A 2 -1.47 9.50 -10.67
N ILE A 3 -1.39 9.16 -9.37
CA ILE A 3 -0.35 8.26 -8.85
C ILE A 3 -0.60 6.79 -9.23
N PHE A 4 -1.81 6.46 -9.65
CA PHE A 4 -2.20 5.11 -10.09
C PHE A 4 -2.51 5.02 -11.60
N ALA A 5 -2.02 5.96 -12.42
CA ALA A 5 -2.21 5.93 -13.87
C ALA A 5 -1.39 4.82 -14.60
N PHE A 6 -0.66 4.02 -13.84
CA PHE A 6 0.40 3.12 -14.29
C PHE A 6 -0.04 1.99 -15.25
N PHE A 7 -1.27 1.55 -15.16
CA PHE A 7 -1.71 0.36 -15.89
C PHE A 7 -2.33 0.65 -17.27
N THR A 8 -2.28 1.89 -17.76
CA THR A 8 -3.05 2.26 -18.96
C THR A 8 -2.34 2.04 -20.29
N SER A 9 -1.01 1.85 -20.33
CA SER A 9 -0.22 1.86 -21.56
C SER A 9 0.22 0.48 -22.08
N LEU A 10 0.00 -0.61 -21.32
CA LEU A 10 0.67 -1.89 -21.58
C LEU A 10 -0.25 -3.02 -22.12
N PHE A 11 -1.56 -2.80 -22.29
CA PHE A 11 -2.47 -3.91 -22.60
C PHE A 11 -3.04 -3.83 -24.01
N GLY A 12 -2.36 -4.45 -24.99
CA GLY A 12 -2.81 -4.73 -26.35
C GLY A 12 -3.37 -6.16 -26.54
N GLY A 13 -4.02 -6.76 -25.51
CA GLY A 13 -4.58 -8.11 -25.59
C GLY A 13 -6.11 -8.15 -25.71
N ASN A 14 -6.69 -9.31 -25.98
CA ASN A 14 -8.15 -9.53 -25.96
C ASN A 14 -8.73 -9.05 -24.63
N LYS A 15 -9.56 -8.01 -24.65
CA LYS A 15 -10.18 -7.44 -23.44
C LYS A 15 -11.05 -8.49 -22.76
N VAL A 16 -10.61 -8.95 -21.61
CA VAL A 16 -11.41 -9.81 -20.75
C VAL A 16 -12.55 -8.96 -20.17
N LYS A 17 -13.77 -9.49 -20.14
CA LYS A 17 -14.89 -8.82 -19.46
C LYS A 17 -14.73 -8.93 -17.94
N SER A 18 -15.17 -7.91 -17.22
CA SER A 18 -15.18 -7.89 -15.74
C SER A 18 -16.59 -7.73 -15.17
N ILE A 19 -16.79 -8.23 -13.95
CA ILE A 19 -17.91 -7.92 -13.07
C ILE A 19 -17.43 -6.90 -12.07
N SER A 20 -18.20 -5.83 -11.82
CA SER A 20 -17.83 -4.79 -10.86
C SER A 20 -18.78 -4.72 -9.68
N TYR A 21 -18.23 -4.44 -8.52
CA TYR A 21 -18.92 -4.17 -7.27
C TYR A 21 -18.44 -2.85 -6.72
N SER A 22 -19.35 -1.89 -6.53
CA SER A 22 -19.05 -0.59 -5.94
C SER A 22 -19.55 -0.56 -4.51
N ASP A 23 -18.78 0.10 -3.64
CA ASP A 23 -19.11 0.28 -2.22
C ASP A 23 -19.46 -1.03 -1.49
N LEU A 24 -18.74 -2.11 -1.86
CA LEU A 24 -18.85 -3.41 -1.18
C LEU A 24 -18.40 -3.24 0.27
N LYS A 25 -19.30 -3.44 1.20
CA LYS A 25 -19.01 -3.37 2.64
C LYS A 25 -18.16 -4.56 3.08
N TYR A 26 -17.12 -4.29 3.88
CA TYR A 26 -16.29 -5.30 4.51
C TYR A 26 -16.29 -5.21 6.05
N GLY A 27 -17.03 -4.25 6.61
CA GLY A 27 -17.23 -4.05 8.03
C GLY A 27 -18.48 -3.21 8.31
N THR A 28 -18.64 -2.74 9.55
CA THR A 28 -19.82 -2.03 10.04
C THR A 28 -19.69 -0.50 9.95
N GLU A 29 -18.46 0.00 9.92
CA GLU A 29 -18.18 1.45 9.86
C GLU A 29 -18.43 1.99 8.45
N GLU A 30 -18.77 3.28 8.36
CA GLU A 30 -19.08 3.95 7.10
C GLU A 30 -17.93 3.82 6.08
N ARG A 31 -16.69 3.97 6.55
CA ARG A 31 -15.50 3.89 5.70
C ARG A 31 -15.06 2.47 5.35
N GLN A 32 -15.61 1.45 5.93
CA GLN A 32 -15.27 0.06 5.65
C GLN A 32 -15.95 -0.44 4.36
N VAL A 33 -15.58 0.21 3.24
CA VAL A 33 -16.11 -0.06 1.88
C VAL A 33 -14.98 -0.16 0.87
N LEU A 34 -15.18 -0.95 -0.18
CA LEU A 34 -14.23 -1.13 -1.27
C LEU A 34 -14.93 -1.17 -2.63
N ASP A 35 -14.19 -0.90 -3.71
CA ASP A 35 -14.61 -1.19 -5.08
C ASP A 35 -13.80 -2.38 -5.59
N LEU A 36 -14.46 -3.32 -6.28
CA LEU A 36 -13.87 -4.56 -6.78
C LEU A 36 -14.29 -4.81 -8.23
N TYR A 37 -13.30 -5.18 -9.06
CA TYR A 37 -13.49 -5.73 -10.39
C TYR A 37 -12.95 -7.15 -10.43
N VAL A 38 -13.72 -8.09 -10.97
CA VAL A 38 -13.38 -9.51 -11.05
C VAL A 38 -13.43 -9.97 -12.49
N PRO A 39 -12.37 -10.59 -13.06
CA PRO A 39 -12.32 -10.98 -14.45
C PRO A 39 -13.19 -12.23 -14.72
N THR A 40 -14.09 -12.16 -15.68
CA THR A 40 -14.96 -13.31 -16.02
C THR A 40 -14.20 -14.50 -16.60
N SER A 41 -13.00 -14.28 -17.13
CA SER A 41 -12.10 -15.33 -17.66
C SER A 41 -11.52 -16.24 -16.58
N ALA A 42 -11.55 -15.81 -15.30
CA ALA A 42 -11.06 -16.59 -14.16
C ALA A 42 -12.14 -17.51 -13.54
N LYS A 43 -13.36 -17.57 -14.11
CA LYS A 43 -14.43 -18.42 -13.61
C LYS A 43 -14.00 -19.90 -13.61
N GLY A 44 -14.15 -20.56 -12.47
CA GLY A 44 -13.71 -21.94 -12.23
C GLY A 44 -12.19 -22.09 -12.00
N LYS A 45 -11.45 -20.98 -11.80
CA LYS A 45 -9.99 -20.99 -11.68
C LYS A 45 -9.52 -20.18 -10.47
N SER A 46 -8.24 -20.31 -10.15
CA SER A 46 -7.55 -19.39 -9.24
C SER A 46 -7.22 -18.08 -9.93
N CYS A 47 -7.31 -16.98 -9.18
CA CYS A 47 -7.06 -15.62 -9.64
C CYS A 47 -6.23 -14.85 -8.62
N GLY A 48 -5.36 -13.97 -9.10
CA GLY A 48 -4.68 -13.00 -8.26
C GLY A 48 -5.51 -11.72 -8.07
N LEU A 49 -5.09 -10.89 -7.15
CA LEU A 49 -5.67 -9.59 -6.82
C LEU A 49 -4.59 -8.51 -6.86
N VAL A 50 -4.92 -7.34 -7.41
CA VAL A 50 -4.19 -6.09 -7.18
C VAL A 50 -5.05 -5.22 -6.28
N LEU A 51 -4.59 -4.91 -5.07
CA LEU A 51 -5.28 -4.06 -4.10
C LEU A 51 -4.55 -2.73 -3.95
N PHE A 52 -5.24 -1.64 -4.28
CA PHE A 52 -4.74 -0.27 -4.12
C PHE A 52 -5.19 0.31 -2.78
N ILE A 53 -4.24 0.86 -2.01
CA ILE A 53 -4.46 1.48 -0.69
C ILE A 53 -4.04 2.95 -0.79
N HIS A 54 -5.00 3.86 -0.57
CA HIS A 54 -4.78 5.30 -0.72
C HIS A 54 -3.90 5.89 0.38
N GLY A 55 -3.25 7.02 0.06
CA GLY A 55 -2.52 7.84 1.02
C GLY A 55 -3.43 8.81 1.80
N GLY A 56 -2.81 9.82 2.43
CA GLY A 56 -3.53 10.87 3.16
C GLY A 56 -3.22 10.88 4.67
N ALA A 57 -1.97 10.57 5.03
CA ALA A 57 -1.48 10.62 6.41
C ALA A 57 -2.39 9.85 7.41
N TRP A 58 -3.03 8.80 6.97
CA TRP A 58 -3.99 7.96 7.71
C TRP A 58 -5.26 8.69 8.21
N ILE A 59 -5.40 10.00 7.99
CA ILE A 59 -6.51 10.87 8.44
C ILE A 59 -7.34 11.44 7.30
N SER A 60 -7.00 11.16 6.06
CA SER A 60 -7.67 11.68 4.86
C SER A 60 -7.50 10.73 3.68
N GLY A 61 -8.06 11.09 2.53
CA GLY A 61 -7.99 10.30 1.32
C GLY A 61 -9.21 9.42 1.10
N ASP A 62 -9.30 8.83 -0.09
CA ASP A 62 -10.45 8.01 -0.46
C ASP A 62 -10.05 6.99 -1.53
N LYS A 63 -10.76 5.85 -1.57
CA LYS A 63 -10.59 4.79 -2.55
C LYS A 63 -10.70 5.27 -4.00
N SER A 64 -11.41 6.37 -4.25
CA SER A 64 -11.52 7.00 -5.56
C SER A 64 -10.19 7.60 -6.08
N SER A 65 -9.15 7.69 -5.23
CA SER A 65 -7.78 8.01 -5.66
C SER A 65 -7.26 7.03 -6.72
N CYS A 66 -7.73 5.77 -6.68
CA CYS A 66 -7.60 4.83 -7.78
C CYS A 66 -8.94 4.78 -8.54
N SER A 67 -9.00 5.38 -9.72
CA SER A 67 -10.25 5.51 -10.47
C SER A 67 -10.81 4.14 -10.90
N LYS A 68 -12.13 4.08 -11.05
CA LYS A 68 -12.81 2.87 -11.57
C LYS A 68 -12.30 2.44 -12.95
N ASP A 69 -11.86 3.39 -13.77
CA ASP A 69 -11.25 3.11 -15.08
C ASP A 69 -9.90 2.39 -14.93
N ILE A 70 -9.06 2.80 -13.98
CA ILE A 70 -7.79 2.12 -13.68
C ILE A 70 -8.07 0.71 -13.17
N LEU A 71 -9.00 0.51 -12.23
CA LEU A 71 -9.35 -0.81 -11.72
C LEU A 71 -9.84 -1.72 -12.85
N LYS A 72 -10.73 -1.21 -13.71
CA LYS A 72 -11.25 -1.95 -14.86
C LYS A 72 -10.13 -2.33 -15.83
N LYS A 73 -9.26 -1.38 -16.19
CA LYS A 73 -8.13 -1.64 -17.09
C LYS A 73 -7.14 -2.66 -16.50
N THR A 74 -6.84 -2.56 -15.21
CA THR A 74 -5.99 -3.54 -14.51
C THR A 74 -6.63 -4.92 -14.57
N CYS A 75 -7.91 -5.03 -14.21
CA CYS A 75 -8.63 -6.29 -14.21
C CYS A 75 -8.70 -6.91 -15.61
N GLU A 76 -9.15 -6.16 -16.59
CA GLU A 76 -9.39 -6.64 -17.96
C GLU A 76 -8.10 -6.87 -18.75
N GLY A 77 -7.06 -6.06 -18.47
CA GLY A 77 -5.75 -6.18 -19.14
C GLY A 77 -4.91 -7.34 -18.63
N MET A 78 -4.91 -7.57 -17.31
CA MET A 78 -4.10 -8.63 -16.68
C MET A 78 -4.87 -9.94 -16.45
N GLY A 79 -6.19 -9.91 -16.51
CA GLY A 79 -7.03 -11.07 -16.17
C GLY A 79 -6.99 -11.42 -14.67
N VAL A 80 -6.75 -10.44 -13.80
CA VAL A 80 -6.72 -10.57 -12.33
C VAL A 80 -7.83 -9.72 -11.69
N ALA A 81 -8.19 -9.99 -10.45
CA ALA A 81 -9.06 -9.10 -9.71
C ALA A 81 -8.32 -7.78 -9.41
N ALA A 82 -9.05 -6.66 -9.39
CA ALA A 82 -8.52 -5.35 -9.03
C ALA A 82 -9.47 -4.66 -8.05
N ALA A 83 -8.93 -4.12 -6.97
CA ALA A 83 -9.72 -3.47 -5.93
C ALA A 83 -9.03 -2.22 -5.40
N THR A 84 -9.82 -1.33 -4.83
CA THR A 84 -9.37 -0.22 -3.99
C THR A 84 -10.28 -0.14 -2.77
N MET A 85 -9.73 0.27 -1.63
CA MET A 85 -10.48 0.30 -0.37
C MET A 85 -10.35 1.63 0.35
N ASN A 86 -11.41 2.03 1.05
CA ASN A 86 -11.32 2.97 2.16
C ASN A 86 -10.95 2.18 3.42
N TYR A 87 -10.34 2.85 4.39
CA TYR A 87 -10.05 2.34 5.72
C TYR A 87 -10.44 3.39 6.76
N ARG A 88 -10.61 2.99 8.02
CA ARG A 88 -10.87 3.91 9.14
C ARG A 88 -9.69 4.87 9.28
N TYR A 89 -9.96 6.12 9.61
CA TYR A 89 -8.90 7.07 9.89
C TYR A 89 -8.38 6.92 11.31
N VAL A 90 -7.07 7.16 11.50
CA VAL A 90 -6.51 7.22 12.85
C VAL A 90 -7.16 8.34 13.66
N SER A 91 -7.42 8.05 14.91
CA SER A 91 -8.08 8.93 15.87
C SER A 91 -7.61 8.58 17.29
N ASP A 92 -8.24 9.12 18.30
CA ASP A 92 -7.95 8.73 19.69
C ASP A 92 -8.38 7.27 20.01
N SER A 93 -9.17 6.63 19.14
CA SER A 93 -9.70 5.28 19.30
C SER A 93 -9.36 4.32 18.16
N VAL A 94 -8.69 4.79 17.12
CA VAL A 94 -8.29 3.99 15.95
C VAL A 94 -6.82 4.25 15.67
N ASP A 95 -6.01 3.23 15.69
CA ASP A 95 -4.59 3.29 15.32
C ASP A 95 -4.30 2.53 14.02
N VAL A 96 -3.02 2.40 13.61
CA VAL A 96 -2.68 1.69 12.38
C VAL A 96 -2.92 0.18 12.48
N PHE A 97 -2.99 -0.39 13.68
CA PHE A 97 -3.28 -1.81 13.85
C PHE A 97 -4.76 -2.11 13.61
N ASP A 98 -5.66 -1.21 14.02
CA ASP A 98 -7.08 -1.27 13.64
C ASP A 98 -7.26 -1.17 12.11
N ILE A 99 -6.43 -0.36 11.44
CA ILE A 99 -6.47 -0.26 9.97
C ILE A 99 -5.91 -1.54 9.32
N MET A 100 -4.95 -2.23 9.93
CA MET A 100 -4.52 -3.55 9.45
C MET A 100 -5.66 -4.58 9.54
N ASP A 101 -6.50 -4.53 10.58
CA ASP A 101 -7.71 -5.35 10.68
C ASP A 101 -8.73 -5.00 9.59
N ASP A 102 -8.79 -3.72 9.16
CA ASP A 102 -9.58 -3.30 8.01
C ASP A 102 -9.07 -3.95 6.71
N ILE A 103 -7.76 -4.00 6.48
CA ILE A 103 -7.17 -4.67 5.31
C ILE A 103 -7.48 -6.16 5.34
N ASP A 104 -7.32 -6.82 6.48
CA ASP A 104 -7.63 -8.23 6.67
C ASP A 104 -9.09 -8.54 6.34
N SER A 105 -10.01 -7.72 6.86
CA SER A 105 -11.45 -7.82 6.61
C SER A 105 -11.81 -7.57 5.15
N ALA A 106 -11.18 -6.60 4.50
CA ALA A 106 -11.36 -6.33 3.08
C ALA A 106 -10.91 -7.51 2.21
N LEU A 107 -9.75 -8.11 2.51
CA LEU A 107 -9.26 -9.30 1.81
C LEU A 107 -10.19 -10.50 1.98
N LYS A 108 -10.76 -10.70 3.18
CA LYS A 108 -11.80 -11.73 3.44
C LYS A 108 -13.05 -11.48 2.61
N ALA A 109 -13.57 -10.25 2.58
CA ALA A 109 -14.75 -9.87 1.79
C ALA A 109 -14.52 -10.09 0.28
N ILE A 110 -13.34 -9.73 -0.23
CA ILE A 110 -12.96 -9.95 -1.63
C ILE A 110 -12.94 -11.46 -1.96
N ARG A 111 -12.39 -12.31 -1.08
CA ARG A 111 -12.41 -13.77 -1.28
C ARG A 111 -13.82 -14.32 -1.31
N ILE A 112 -14.67 -13.89 -0.39
CA ILE A 112 -16.10 -14.31 -0.35
C ILE A 112 -16.77 -13.93 -1.67
N LYS A 113 -16.58 -12.70 -2.13
CA LYS A 113 -17.19 -12.20 -3.37
C LYS A 113 -16.64 -12.90 -4.62
N GLY A 114 -15.35 -13.25 -4.62
CA GLY A 114 -14.74 -14.10 -5.65
C GLY A 114 -15.38 -15.49 -5.69
N ASN A 115 -15.53 -16.14 -4.54
CA ASN A 115 -16.14 -17.47 -4.42
C ASN A 115 -17.61 -17.48 -4.89
N GLU A 116 -18.39 -16.44 -4.57
CA GLU A 116 -19.76 -16.26 -5.09
C GLU A 116 -19.80 -16.21 -6.63
N SER A 117 -18.73 -15.72 -7.23
CA SER A 117 -18.55 -15.67 -8.69
C SER A 117 -17.89 -16.92 -9.28
N ASN A 118 -17.68 -17.97 -8.45
CA ASN A 118 -16.92 -19.18 -8.78
C ASN A 118 -15.47 -18.88 -9.22
N ILE A 119 -14.80 -17.96 -8.51
CA ILE A 119 -13.40 -17.55 -8.73
C ILE A 119 -12.66 -17.60 -7.41
N ASN A 120 -11.57 -18.39 -7.34
CA ASN A 120 -10.74 -18.48 -6.13
C ASN A 120 -9.66 -17.40 -6.12
N ILE A 121 -9.92 -16.27 -5.47
CA ILE A 121 -8.93 -15.19 -5.30
C ILE A 121 -8.04 -15.57 -4.11
N ASN A 122 -6.76 -15.94 -4.37
CA ASN A 122 -5.90 -16.59 -3.37
C ASN A 122 -4.55 -15.94 -3.15
N ARG A 123 -4.22 -14.87 -3.87
CA ARG A 123 -2.98 -14.11 -3.72
C ARG A 123 -3.18 -12.65 -4.05
N VAL A 124 -2.41 -11.76 -3.44
CA VAL A 124 -2.55 -10.30 -3.59
C VAL A 124 -1.21 -9.60 -3.79
N MET A 125 -1.19 -8.63 -4.72
CA MET A 125 -0.23 -7.54 -4.77
C MET A 125 -0.85 -6.35 -4.03
N LEU A 126 -0.16 -5.87 -2.98
CA LEU A 126 -0.55 -4.65 -2.29
C LEU A 126 0.18 -3.47 -2.93
N ILE A 127 -0.56 -2.45 -3.33
CA ILE A 127 0.02 -1.22 -3.89
C ILE A 127 -0.46 -0.05 -3.04
N GLY A 128 0.48 0.67 -2.45
CA GLY A 128 0.16 1.83 -1.63
C GLY A 128 0.96 3.08 -2.02
N TYR A 129 0.43 4.22 -1.59
CA TYR A 129 1.09 5.51 -1.69
C TYR A 129 1.10 6.19 -0.32
N SER A 130 2.26 6.74 0.12
CA SER A 130 2.37 7.47 1.38
C SER A 130 1.86 6.62 2.55
N ALA A 131 0.86 7.06 3.32
CA ALA A 131 0.21 6.29 4.37
C ALA A 131 -0.30 4.92 3.89
N GLY A 132 -0.81 4.82 2.66
CA GLY A 132 -1.23 3.54 2.07
C GLY A 132 -0.05 2.61 1.78
N ALA A 133 1.11 3.15 1.42
CA ALA A 133 2.34 2.37 1.26
C ALA A 133 2.85 1.85 2.61
N HIS A 134 2.81 2.69 3.65
CA HIS A 134 3.07 2.28 5.02
C HIS A 134 2.19 1.10 5.43
N LEU A 135 0.86 1.22 5.24
CA LEU A 135 -0.10 0.17 5.58
C LEU A 135 0.14 -1.11 4.78
N SER A 136 0.46 -1.00 3.47
CA SER A 136 0.81 -2.14 2.61
C SER A 136 2.06 -2.88 3.10
N LEU A 137 3.09 -2.14 3.51
CA LEU A 137 4.33 -2.70 4.05
C LEU A 137 4.11 -3.29 5.45
N LEU A 138 3.45 -2.55 6.35
CA LEU A 138 3.22 -2.98 7.72
C LEU A 138 2.39 -4.28 7.75
N TYR A 139 1.27 -4.29 7.04
CA TYR A 139 0.43 -5.48 6.90
C TYR A 139 1.19 -6.61 6.20
N GLY A 140 1.82 -6.31 5.07
CA GLY A 140 2.49 -7.29 4.24
C GLY A 140 3.65 -8.00 4.91
N TYR A 141 4.38 -7.32 5.79
CA TYR A 141 5.53 -7.90 6.51
C TYR A 141 5.12 -8.57 7.83
N SER A 142 4.13 -8.03 8.53
CA SER A 142 3.68 -8.61 9.80
C SER A 142 2.70 -9.78 9.64
N HIS A 143 2.01 -9.91 8.49
CA HIS A 143 0.98 -10.92 8.24
C HIS A 143 1.37 -11.93 7.15
N VAL A 144 2.66 -12.17 6.91
CA VAL A 144 3.14 -13.09 5.85
C VAL A 144 2.44 -14.46 5.88
N THR A 145 2.21 -14.99 7.08
CA THR A 145 1.63 -16.33 7.29
C THR A 145 0.18 -16.33 7.75
N SER A 146 -0.35 -15.20 8.20
CA SER A 146 -1.69 -15.10 8.80
C SER A 146 -2.73 -14.42 7.90
N ALA A 147 -2.29 -13.74 6.83
CA ALA A 147 -3.20 -13.06 5.90
C ALA A 147 -4.21 -14.03 5.26
N PRO A 148 -5.45 -13.59 4.97
CA PRO A 148 -6.50 -14.42 4.35
C PRO A 148 -6.13 -14.98 2.99
N MET A 149 -5.16 -14.38 2.29
CA MET A 149 -4.58 -14.86 1.04
C MET A 149 -3.08 -14.56 1.01
N ARG A 150 -2.33 -15.29 0.21
CA ARG A 150 -0.88 -15.10 0.10
C ARG A 150 -0.55 -13.68 -0.38
N ILE A 151 0.27 -12.96 0.38
CA ILE A 151 0.82 -11.68 -0.06
C ILE A 151 1.93 -11.98 -1.07
N ALA A 152 1.66 -11.70 -2.34
CA ALA A 152 2.50 -12.11 -3.45
C ALA A 152 3.68 -11.16 -3.68
N CYS A 153 3.40 -9.86 -3.59
CA CYS A 153 4.40 -8.79 -3.65
C CYS A 153 3.79 -7.46 -3.16
N ILE A 154 4.65 -6.48 -2.93
CA ILE A 154 4.26 -5.15 -2.43
C ILE A 154 4.87 -4.07 -3.31
N VAL A 155 4.12 -2.98 -3.55
CA VAL A 155 4.62 -1.75 -4.16
C VAL A 155 4.42 -0.61 -3.18
N SER A 156 5.53 -0.04 -2.73
CA SER A 156 5.57 1.08 -1.78
C SER A 156 6.01 2.36 -2.49
N ASN A 157 5.08 3.28 -2.69
CA ASN A 157 5.37 4.60 -3.25
C ASN A 157 5.44 5.63 -2.11
N CYS A 158 6.61 6.18 -1.83
CA CYS A 158 6.88 7.17 -0.78
C CYS A 158 6.34 6.76 0.61
N GLY A 159 6.45 5.47 0.97
CA GLY A 159 5.91 4.96 2.22
C GLY A 159 6.80 5.25 3.43
N PRO A 160 6.23 5.71 4.57
CA PRO A 160 6.90 5.64 5.85
C PRO A 160 7.28 4.19 6.21
N THR A 161 8.51 3.99 6.65
CA THR A 161 9.02 2.66 7.05
C THR A 161 9.55 2.64 8.48
N ASN A 162 9.95 3.82 8.98
CA ASN A 162 10.40 4.05 10.35
C ASN A 162 9.74 5.32 10.91
N LEU A 163 8.69 5.16 11.71
CA LEU A 163 7.95 6.30 12.27
C LEU A 163 8.75 7.08 13.34
N ALA A 164 9.88 6.56 13.81
CA ALA A 164 10.80 7.25 14.70
C ALA A 164 11.85 8.11 13.97
N ASP A 165 11.84 8.15 12.62
CA ASP A 165 12.77 8.96 11.84
C ASP A 165 12.63 10.45 12.19
N SER A 166 13.74 11.06 12.61
CA SER A 166 13.78 12.46 13.05
C SER A 166 13.36 13.47 11.98
N GLY A 167 13.45 13.10 10.71
CA GLY A 167 13.03 13.93 9.58
C GLY A 167 11.55 14.28 9.63
N PHE A 168 10.69 13.39 10.13
CA PHE A 168 9.26 13.71 10.32
C PHE A 168 9.04 14.87 11.29
N TYR A 169 9.84 14.94 12.34
CA TYR A 169 9.70 15.89 13.46
C TYR A 169 10.54 17.16 13.25
N SER A 170 11.21 17.29 12.11
CA SER A 170 12.04 18.46 11.80
C SER A 170 11.21 19.67 11.40
N ALA A 171 11.77 20.86 11.54
CA ALA A 171 11.13 22.11 11.11
C ALA A 171 10.96 22.20 9.57
N SER A 172 11.70 21.40 8.81
CA SER A 172 11.62 21.33 7.35
C SER A 172 10.59 20.32 6.84
N SER A 173 9.93 19.56 7.73
CA SER A 173 8.88 18.63 7.33
C SER A 173 7.67 19.37 6.77
N THR A 174 7.19 18.93 5.62
CA THR A 174 5.96 19.45 5.00
C THR A 174 4.72 18.64 5.37
N LEU A 175 4.87 17.63 6.24
CA LEU A 175 3.74 16.83 6.75
C LEU A 175 2.78 17.70 7.57
N GLY A 176 3.30 18.71 8.28
CA GLY A 176 2.53 19.65 9.09
C GLY A 176 3.39 20.36 10.12
N SER A 177 2.75 21.12 11.04
CA SER A 177 3.46 21.68 12.20
C SER A 177 4.03 20.56 13.07
N GLN A 178 5.07 20.85 13.86
CA GLN A 178 5.66 19.84 14.75
C GLN A 178 4.62 19.23 15.71
N ASP A 179 3.77 20.07 16.32
CA ASP A 179 2.73 19.59 17.24
C ASP A 179 1.73 18.67 16.53
N PHE A 180 1.35 19.03 15.30
CA PHE A 180 0.50 18.17 14.47
C PHE A 180 1.17 16.81 14.19
N VAL A 181 2.47 16.81 13.86
CA VAL A 181 3.19 15.55 13.60
C VAL A 181 3.26 14.68 14.85
N TYR A 182 3.54 15.26 16.03
CA TYR A 182 3.50 14.50 17.27
C TYR A 182 2.12 13.90 17.57
N ASP A 183 1.06 14.66 17.39
CA ASP A 183 -0.32 14.19 17.58
C ASP A 183 -0.68 13.08 16.58
N LEU A 184 -0.38 13.30 15.30
CA LEU A 184 -0.60 12.31 14.22
C LEU A 184 0.11 10.99 14.50
N MET A 185 1.40 11.04 14.84
CA MET A 185 2.19 9.84 15.12
C MET A 185 1.76 9.15 16.42
N SER A 186 1.28 9.93 17.42
CA SER A 186 0.68 9.38 18.63
C SER A 186 -0.55 8.54 18.30
N LYS A 187 -1.45 9.06 17.48
CA LYS A 187 -2.64 8.35 17.01
C LYS A 187 -2.25 7.14 16.16
N ALA A 188 -1.32 7.31 15.23
CA ALA A 188 -0.89 6.22 14.36
C ALA A 188 -0.31 5.03 15.14
N CYS A 189 0.52 5.26 16.17
CA CYS A 189 1.14 4.18 16.94
C CYS A 189 0.34 3.74 18.19
N GLY A 190 -0.84 4.34 18.44
CA GLY A 190 -1.67 4.02 19.61
C GLY A 190 -1.04 4.36 20.97
N TYR A 191 -0.06 5.28 21.00
CA TYR A 191 0.64 5.69 22.23
C TYR A 191 0.77 7.21 22.28
N LYS A 192 0.14 7.85 23.28
CA LYS A 192 0.16 9.31 23.41
C LYS A 192 1.52 9.85 23.82
N PHE A 193 2.10 10.69 22.97
CA PHE A 193 3.38 11.34 23.22
C PHE A 193 3.44 12.73 22.58
N ASN A 194 4.45 13.51 22.97
CA ASN A 194 4.77 14.82 22.43
C ASN A 194 6.31 15.02 22.45
N LYS A 195 6.78 16.19 22.09
CA LYS A 195 8.21 16.51 22.04
C LYS A 195 8.92 16.22 23.36
N SER A 196 8.31 16.52 24.52
CA SER A 196 8.96 16.41 25.84
C SER A 196 9.15 14.96 26.31
N ASN A 197 8.34 14.01 25.80
CA ASN A 197 8.40 12.60 26.19
C ASN A 197 8.58 11.66 24.99
N PHE A 198 9.07 12.17 23.84
CA PHE A 198 9.27 11.42 22.60
C PHE A 198 10.03 10.10 22.80
N GLY A 199 11.09 10.11 23.60
CA GLY A 199 11.87 8.90 23.89
C GLY A 199 11.06 7.75 24.50
N LYS A 200 9.95 8.05 25.19
CA LYS A 200 9.05 7.02 25.74
C LYS A 200 8.18 6.32 24.70
N ALA A 201 8.04 6.92 23.52
CA ALA A 201 7.26 6.38 22.41
C ALA A 201 8.04 5.37 21.55
N SER A 202 9.34 5.18 21.76
CA SER A 202 10.23 4.39 20.90
C SER A 202 9.69 3.00 20.57
N ALA A 203 9.20 2.27 21.57
CA ALA A 203 8.65 0.92 21.38
C ALA A 203 7.35 0.93 20.56
N ALA A 204 6.46 1.91 20.80
CA ALA A 204 5.21 2.03 20.06
C ALA A 204 5.44 2.44 18.61
N LEU A 205 6.33 3.42 18.38
CA LEU A 205 6.74 3.84 17.05
C LEU A 205 7.42 2.69 16.28
N ALA A 206 8.32 1.94 16.94
CA ALA A 206 8.94 0.77 16.33
C ALA A 206 7.90 -0.29 15.94
N LYS A 207 6.94 -0.60 16.85
CA LYS A 207 5.86 -1.55 16.58
C LYS A 207 5.00 -1.12 15.38
N ALA A 208 4.74 0.17 15.21
CA ALA A 208 4.00 0.72 14.08
C ALA A 208 4.88 0.92 12.81
N SER A 209 6.15 0.58 12.83
CA SER A 209 7.09 0.75 11.72
C SER A 209 7.28 -0.54 10.93
N PRO A 210 7.03 -0.56 9.61
CA PRO A 210 7.26 -1.73 8.75
C PRO A 210 8.67 -2.31 8.87
N LEU A 211 9.67 -1.46 9.08
CA LEU A 211 11.08 -1.85 9.21
C LEU A 211 11.32 -2.89 10.33
N THR A 212 10.52 -2.85 11.39
CA THR A 212 10.59 -3.80 12.53
C THR A 212 10.26 -5.24 12.13
N TYR A 213 9.48 -5.42 11.06
CA TYR A 213 8.99 -6.73 10.62
C TYR A 213 9.76 -7.29 9.43
N VAL A 214 10.88 -6.66 9.04
CA VAL A 214 11.70 -7.15 7.93
C VAL A 214 12.37 -8.46 8.32
N THR A 215 12.07 -9.53 7.59
CA THR A 215 12.63 -10.88 7.75
C THR A 215 12.89 -11.50 6.38
N THR A 216 13.58 -12.62 6.32
CA THR A 216 13.80 -13.38 5.08
C THR A 216 12.52 -13.89 4.42
N SER A 217 11.39 -13.87 5.13
CA SER A 217 10.08 -14.30 4.61
C SER A 217 9.26 -13.14 4.01
N CYS A 218 9.77 -11.91 4.02
CA CYS A 218 9.07 -10.78 3.44
C CYS A 218 8.81 -10.99 1.94
N PRO A 219 7.63 -10.60 1.43
CA PRO A 219 7.32 -10.72 0.02
C PRO A 219 8.21 -9.80 -0.84
N PRO A 220 8.45 -10.14 -2.11
CA PRO A 220 9.12 -9.27 -3.06
C PRO A 220 8.54 -7.86 -3.05
N THR A 221 9.39 -6.84 -2.98
CA THR A 221 8.96 -5.45 -2.74
C THR A 221 9.57 -4.50 -3.76
N ILE A 222 8.73 -3.64 -4.38
CA ILE A 222 9.17 -2.47 -5.14
C ILE A 222 9.06 -1.24 -4.23
N ILE A 223 10.13 -0.45 -4.19
CA ILE A 223 10.21 0.79 -3.43
C ILE A 223 10.45 1.93 -4.41
N THR A 224 9.61 2.95 -4.40
CA THR A 224 9.82 4.19 -5.15
C THR A 224 9.80 5.38 -4.18
N HIS A 225 10.73 6.34 -4.32
CA HIS A 225 10.79 7.47 -3.41
C HIS A 225 11.48 8.68 -4.05
N GLY A 226 10.93 9.88 -3.80
CA GLY A 226 11.52 11.15 -4.23
C GLY A 226 12.69 11.54 -3.33
N GLN A 227 13.84 11.88 -3.91
CA GLN A 227 15.01 12.31 -3.13
C GLN A 227 14.81 13.68 -2.45
N LYS A 228 13.86 14.47 -2.94
CA LYS A 228 13.49 15.78 -2.39
C LYS A 228 12.22 15.73 -1.53
N ASP A 229 11.82 14.53 -1.12
CA ASP A 229 10.63 14.33 -0.28
C ASP A 229 10.86 14.86 1.13
N THR A 230 10.09 15.89 1.50
CA THR A 230 10.10 16.52 2.82
C THR A 230 8.84 16.16 3.63
N THR A 231 7.92 15.40 3.05
CA THR A 231 6.72 14.85 3.73
C THR A 231 7.06 13.52 4.40
N VAL A 232 7.64 12.59 3.65
CA VAL A 232 8.20 11.35 4.15
C VAL A 232 9.69 11.36 3.87
N PRO A 233 10.56 11.39 4.90
CA PRO A 233 12.00 11.48 4.68
C PRO A 233 12.53 10.37 3.78
N TYR A 234 13.32 10.71 2.77
CA TYR A 234 13.92 9.76 1.82
C TYR A 234 14.70 8.62 2.50
N SER A 235 15.27 8.89 3.69
CA SER A 235 15.91 7.90 4.55
C SER A 235 15.05 6.66 4.80
N ASN A 236 13.71 6.81 4.84
CA ASN A 236 12.79 5.69 5.04
C ASN A 236 12.91 4.64 3.93
N ALA A 237 13.02 5.06 2.67
CA ALA A 237 13.22 4.15 1.54
C ALA A 237 14.61 3.52 1.54
N VAL A 238 15.65 4.32 1.83
CA VAL A 238 17.05 3.87 1.87
C VAL A 238 17.26 2.79 2.93
N ILE A 239 16.76 3.02 4.15
CA ILE A 239 16.90 2.06 5.26
C ILE A 239 16.13 0.77 4.97
N LEU A 240 14.92 0.85 4.40
CA LEU A 240 14.16 -0.33 4.04
C LEU A 240 14.88 -1.14 2.96
N ALA A 241 15.36 -0.50 1.89
CA ALA A 241 16.10 -1.18 0.82
C ALA A 241 17.35 -1.88 1.37
N ALA A 242 18.12 -1.21 2.23
CA ALA A 242 19.30 -1.78 2.87
C ALA A 242 18.96 -2.98 3.77
N ALA A 243 17.84 -2.93 4.51
CA ALA A 243 17.40 -4.03 5.37
C ALA A 243 16.97 -5.26 4.54
N LEU A 244 16.26 -5.06 3.43
CA LEU A 244 15.87 -6.14 2.52
C LEU A 244 17.08 -6.76 1.82
N GLU A 245 18.04 -5.95 1.38
CA GLU A 245 19.30 -6.39 0.77
C GLU A 245 20.11 -7.25 1.75
N ALA A 246 20.28 -6.78 2.98
CA ALA A 246 21.03 -7.50 4.02
C ALA A 246 20.48 -8.90 4.32
N LEU A 247 19.20 -9.13 4.10
CA LEU A 247 18.53 -10.42 4.29
C LEU A 247 18.31 -11.19 2.98
N GLY A 248 18.80 -10.69 1.84
CA GLY A 248 18.63 -11.32 0.54
C GLY A 248 17.16 -11.37 0.07
N VAL A 249 16.29 -10.50 0.57
CA VAL A 249 14.90 -10.42 0.14
C VAL A 249 14.82 -9.75 -1.22
N LYS A 250 14.10 -10.37 -2.18
CA LYS A 250 13.90 -9.76 -3.51
C LYS A 250 13.23 -8.40 -3.39
N HIS A 251 13.92 -7.37 -3.84
CA HIS A 251 13.39 -6.02 -3.92
C HIS A 251 13.98 -5.26 -5.10
N ASP A 252 13.31 -4.20 -5.51
CA ASP A 252 13.79 -3.21 -6.47
C ASP A 252 13.55 -1.82 -5.88
N PHE A 253 14.58 -0.97 -5.90
CA PHE A 253 14.50 0.40 -5.41
C PHE A 253 14.74 1.39 -6.55
N ILE A 254 13.79 2.33 -6.74
CA ILE A 254 13.88 3.41 -7.72
C ILE A 254 13.83 4.74 -6.98
N ALA A 255 14.96 5.41 -6.92
CA ALA A 255 15.07 6.78 -6.44
C ALA A 255 14.69 7.76 -7.56
N TYR A 256 13.89 8.77 -7.23
CA TYR A 256 13.47 9.85 -8.13
C TYR A 256 14.25 11.12 -7.78
N PRO A 257 15.35 11.43 -8.49
CA PRO A 257 16.32 12.44 -8.04
C PRO A 257 15.78 13.87 -8.02
N ASN A 258 14.78 14.17 -8.84
CA ASN A 258 14.23 15.53 -8.96
C ASN A 258 12.84 15.68 -8.32
N SER A 259 12.25 14.60 -7.87
CA SER A 259 10.89 14.57 -7.33
C SER A 259 10.87 14.72 -5.82
N ASP A 260 9.81 15.38 -5.36
CA ASP A 260 9.34 15.42 -4.00
C ASP A 260 8.40 14.22 -3.71
N HIS A 261 7.51 14.37 -2.72
CA HIS A 261 6.52 13.36 -2.34
C HIS A 261 5.61 12.94 -3.50
N ASN A 262 5.42 13.77 -4.53
CA ASN A 262 4.48 13.51 -5.64
C ASN A 262 5.06 12.66 -6.78
N LEU A 263 6.37 12.40 -6.83
CA LEU A 263 7.07 11.62 -7.86
C LEU A 263 6.84 12.13 -9.29
N SER A 264 6.65 13.43 -9.49
CA SER A 264 6.16 13.97 -10.77
C SER A 264 7.27 14.50 -11.71
N ASN A 265 8.51 14.63 -11.22
CA ASN A 265 9.57 15.33 -11.95
C ASN A 265 10.58 14.41 -12.64
N ASP A 266 10.40 13.09 -12.58
CA ASP A 266 11.31 12.09 -13.12
C ASP A 266 10.55 11.08 -14.01
N PRO A 267 10.13 11.46 -15.23
CA PRO A 267 9.29 10.61 -16.09
C PRO A 267 9.97 9.29 -16.49
N GLU A 268 11.29 9.25 -16.61
CA GLU A 268 12.00 8.01 -16.93
C GLU A 268 12.02 7.03 -15.73
N CYS A 269 12.15 7.56 -14.50
CA CYS A 269 12.00 6.73 -13.29
C CYS A 269 10.57 6.18 -13.20
N GLN A 270 9.58 6.98 -13.58
CA GLN A 270 8.18 6.57 -13.63
C GLN A 270 7.96 5.41 -14.62
N LYS A 271 8.47 5.51 -15.84
CA LYS A 271 8.39 4.44 -16.85
C LYS A 271 9.05 3.14 -16.35
N LYS A 272 10.21 3.26 -15.68
CA LYS A 272 10.91 2.12 -15.09
C LYS A 272 10.07 1.47 -13.98
N ALA A 273 9.45 2.29 -13.10
CA ALA A 273 8.57 1.79 -12.05
C ALA A 273 7.37 1.05 -12.64
N ASP A 274 6.73 1.62 -13.66
CA ASP A 274 5.58 1.02 -14.35
C ASP A 274 5.95 -0.36 -14.95
N SER A 275 7.10 -0.45 -15.61
CA SER A 275 7.59 -1.72 -16.16
C SER A 275 7.82 -2.76 -15.06
N LEU A 276 8.50 -2.39 -13.97
CA LEU A 276 8.75 -3.30 -12.85
C LEU A 276 7.45 -3.75 -12.16
N ILE A 277 6.50 -2.85 -11.95
CA ILE A 277 5.19 -3.18 -11.36
C ILE A 277 4.46 -4.21 -12.24
N ASN A 278 4.49 -4.01 -13.56
CA ASN A 278 3.91 -4.97 -14.49
C ASN A 278 4.62 -6.34 -14.44
N ASP A 279 5.97 -6.35 -14.43
CA ASP A 279 6.76 -7.58 -14.36
C ASP A 279 6.50 -8.36 -13.05
N TYR A 280 6.37 -7.65 -11.93
CA TYR A 280 6.00 -8.26 -10.65
C TYR A 280 4.58 -8.80 -10.68
N ALA A 281 3.62 -8.05 -11.24
CA ALA A 281 2.25 -8.54 -11.38
C ALA A 281 2.19 -9.82 -12.24
N LEU A 282 2.88 -9.85 -13.38
CA LEU A 282 2.95 -11.02 -14.25
C LEU A 282 3.64 -12.21 -13.57
N SER A 283 4.69 -11.96 -12.79
CA SER A 283 5.50 -13.00 -12.15
C SER A 283 4.86 -13.59 -10.90
N TYR A 284 4.17 -12.77 -10.09
CA TYR A 284 3.73 -13.16 -8.75
C TYR A 284 2.20 -13.21 -8.59
N VAL A 285 1.44 -12.52 -9.47
CA VAL A 285 -0.02 -12.38 -9.32
C VAL A 285 -0.79 -13.09 -10.43
N VAL A 286 -0.34 -12.98 -11.69
CA VAL A 286 -1.03 -13.60 -12.84
C VAL A 286 -0.80 -15.09 -12.91
N LYS A 287 0.41 -15.57 -12.58
CA LYS A 287 0.80 -17.00 -12.63
C LYS A 287 0.17 -17.87 -11.57
#